data_81b20eb710d6ad25c820038d73b95a0e
#
_entry.id   81b20eb710d6ad25c820038d73b95a0e
#
_cell.length_a   1.000
_cell.length_b   1.000
_cell.length_c   1.000
_cell.angle_alpha   90.00
_cell.angle_beta   90.00
_cell.angle_gamma   90.00
#
_symmetry.space_group_name_H-M   'P 1'
#
loop_
_entity.id
_entity.type
_entity.pdbx_description
1 polymer ?
#
loop_
_entity_poly.entity_id
_entity_poly.type
_entity_poly.pdbx_seq_one_letter_code
_entity_poly.pdbx_strand_id
1 'polypeptide(L)'
;MNPKKSTKLYKSFSEETGTEENLVECLLECYYKEVRFCLTNLVHPRINVEGLGHIIAKTTVVSKGIDKIKKVLNNHDTSTFNAYHNKKSMEIKLDKLISLQEIIESEKNRKQIFKTKKNESSTQSNLGEQDTDH
;
A
#
# COMPACT_ATOMS: atom_id res chain seq x y z
N MET A 1 17.70 -17.00 4.81
CA MET A 1 18.70 -15.93 4.98
C MET A 1 18.50 -15.31 6.35
N ASN A 2 19.48 -15.45 7.24
CA ASN A 2 19.43 -14.73 8.52
C ASN A 2 19.74 -13.26 8.25
N PRO A 3 18.88 -12.30 8.67
CA PRO A 3 19.19 -10.90 8.52
C PRO A 3 20.48 -10.61 9.30
N LYS A 4 21.49 -10.12 8.60
CA LYS A 4 22.72 -9.63 9.25
C LYS A 4 22.27 -8.55 10.23
N LYS A 5 22.64 -8.70 11.50
CA LYS A 5 22.38 -7.67 12.51
C LYS A 5 23.03 -6.38 12.04
N SER A 6 22.21 -5.34 11.86
CA SER A 6 22.62 -4.02 11.36
C SER A 6 23.34 -3.15 12.42
N THR A 7 23.75 -3.75 13.55
CA THR A 7 24.43 -3.05 14.66
C THR A 7 25.66 -2.24 14.23
N LYS A 8 26.42 -2.72 13.24
CA LYS A 8 27.56 -1.94 12.70
C LYS A 8 27.13 -0.67 11.99
N LEU A 9 25.95 -0.67 11.34
CA LEU A 9 25.41 0.49 10.67
C LEU A 9 24.90 1.55 11.66
N TYR A 10 24.32 1.12 12.78
CA TYR A 10 23.85 2.01 13.82
C TYR A 10 24.99 2.83 14.43
N LYS A 11 26.10 2.15 14.74
CA LYS A 11 27.29 2.78 15.27
C LYS A 11 27.88 3.79 14.29
N SER A 12 28.07 3.43 13.03
CA SER A 12 28.59 4.34 12.00
C SER A 12 27.71 5.56 11.82
N PHE A 13 26.39 5.38 11.80
CA PHE A 13 25.43 6.47 11.66
C PHE A 13 25.38 7.38 12.91
N SER A 14 25.49 6.79 14.10
CA SER A 14 25.59 7.51 15.37
C SER A 14 26.83 8.43 15.40
N GLU A 15 27.98 7.91 14.98
CA GLU A 15 29.23 8.67 14.87
C GLU A 15 29.15 9.81 13.86
N GLU A 16 28.50 9.57 12.70
CA GLU A 16 28.36 10.57 11.63
C GLU A 16 27.38 11.70 11.99
N THR A 17 26.27 11.36 12.67
CA THR A 17 25.19 12.32 12.99
C THR A 17 25.34 12.95 14.38
N GLY A 18 26.25 12.44 15.21
CA GLY A 18 26.36 12.85 16.63
C GLY A 18 25.15 12.43 17.49
N THR A 19 24.34 11.48 17.01
CA THR A 19 23.13 11.01 17.69
C THR A 19 23.46 9.78 18.52
N GLU A 20 22.84 9.64 19.69
CA GLU A 20 23.03 8.47 20.55
C GLU A 20 22.62 7.16 19.84
N GLU A 21 23.45 6.10 19.90
CA GLU A 21 23.23 4.81 19.21
C GLU A 21 21.88 4.17 19.58
N ASN A 22 21.49 4.23 20.85
CA ASN A 22 20.20 3.72 21.34
C ASN A 22 19.01 4.45 20.70
N LEU A 23 19.15 5.76 20.48
CA LEU A 23 18.09 6.55 19.83
C LEU A 23 17.96 6.19 18.35
N VAL A 24 19.07 5.97 17.64
CA VAL A 24 19.09 5.51 16.26
C VAL A 24 18.42 4.15 16.13
N GLU A 25 18.74 3.20 17.02
CA GLU A 25 18.13 1.87 17.02
C GLU A 25 16.62 1.95 17.27
N CYS A 26 16.19 2.73 18.27
CA CYS A 26 14.78 2.92 18.60
C CYS A 26 13.99 3.53 17.42
N LEU A 27 14.52 4.57 16.77
CA LEU A 27 13.88 5.21 15.62
C LEU A 27 13.75 4.25 14.43
N LEU A 28 14.80 3.49 14.12
CA LEU A 28 14.76 2.51 13.04
C LEU A 28 13.79 1.36 13.33
N GLU A 29 13.76 0.87 14.57
CA GLU A 29 12.79 -0.15 14.97
C GLU A 29 11.34 0.35 14.84
N CYS A 30 11.06 1.58 15.29
CA CYS A 30 9.75 2.20 15.17
C CYS A 30 9.36 2.36 13.69
N TYR A 31 10.27 2.84 12.85
CA TYR A 31 10.06 3.00 11.42
C TYR A 31 9.74 1.67 10.73
N TYR A 32 10.54 0.63 10.97
CA TYR A 32 10.29 -0.69 10.37
C TYR A 32 9.04 -1.37 10.91
N LYS A 33 8.68 -1.15 12.18
CA LYS A 33 7.40 -1.62 12.75
C LYS A 33 6.23 -0.99 12.02
N GLU A 34 6.28 0.32 11.77
CA GLU A 34 5.21 1.03 11.06
C GLU A 34 5.10 0.61 9.60
N VAL A 35 6.22 0.49 8.87
CA VAL A 35 6.23 -0.03 7.50
C VAL A 35 5.63 -1.44 7.44
N ARG A 36 6.02 -2.32 8.37
CA ARG A 36 5.48 -3.68 8.46
C ARG A 36 3.98 -3.67 8.77
N PHE A 37 3.55 -2.81 9.68
CA PHE A 37 2.14 -2.64 10.03
C PHE A 37 1.32 -2.22 8.80
N CYS A 38 1.75 -1.20 8.06
CA CYS A 38 1.10 -0.74 6.86
C CYS A 38 1.01 -1.83 5.78
N LEU A 39 2.09 -2.59 5.57
CA LEU A 39 2.13 -3.69 4.61
C LEU A 39 1.22 -4.87 5.01
N THR A 40 1.18 -5.21 6.30
CA THR A 40 0.40 -6.35 6.80
C THR A 40 -1.10 -6.05 6.85
N ASN A 41 -1.46 -4.81 7.17
CA ASN A 41 -2.85 -4.41 7.28
C ASN A 41 -3.45 -3.94 5.96
N LEU A 42 -2.64 -3.77 4.91
CA LEU A 42 -3.10 -3.36 3.57
C LEU A 42 -3.91 -2.05 3.58
N VAL A 43 -3.59 -1.14 4.50
CA VAL A 43 -4.34 0.12 4.71
C VAL A 43 -4.19 1.06 3.52
N HIS A 44 -3.01 1.05 2.89
CA HIS A 44 -2.68 1.96 1.81
C HIS A 44 -2.29 1.22 0.53
N PRO A 45 -2.85 1.61 -0.63
CA PRO A 45 -2.51 1.00 -1.92
C PRO A 45 -1.10 1.37 -2.40
N ARG A 46 -0.52 2.43 -1.83
CA ARG A 46 0.85 2.88 -2.11
C ARG A 46 1.53 3.28 -0.81
N ILE A 47 2.71 2.72 -0.59
CA ILE A 47 3.58 3.06 0.54
C ILE A 47 4.89 3.55 -0.05
N ASN A 48 5.32 4.76 0.33
CA ASN A 48 6.64 5.27 -0.01
C ASN A 48 7.59 4.95 1.16
N VAL A 49 8.64 4.21 0.87
CA VAL A 49 9.71 3.90 1.83
C VAL A 49 10.93 4.68 1.38
N GLU A 50 11.30 5.70 2.13
CA GLU A 50 12.44 6.55 1.78
C GLU A 50 13.72 5.71 1.65
N GLY A 51 14.49 5.96 0.61
CA GLY A 51 15.68 5.16 0.27
C GLY A 51 15.43 3.82 -0.43
N LEU A 52 14.22 3.25 -0.35
CA LEU A 52 13.83 1.99 -1.01
C LEU A 52 12.87 2.19 -2.18
N GLY A 53 12.14 3.32 -2.21
CA GLY A 53 11.19 3.63 -3.26
C GLY A 53 9.73 3.33 -2.92
N HIS A 54 8.91 3.06 -3.95
CA HIS A 54 7.47 2.90 -3.80
C HIS A 54 7.04 1.44 -3.84
N ILE A 55 6.31 1.00 -2.83
CA ILE A 55 5.61 -0.29 -2.82
C ILE A 55 4.17 -0.02 -3.25
N ILE A 56 3.75 -0.62 -4.37
CA ILE A 56 2.43 -0.36 -4.97
C ILE A 56 1.64 -1.67 -5.07
N ALA A 57 0.42 -1.67 -4.54
CA ALA A 57 -0.51 -2.78 -4.72
C ALA A 57 -1.09 -2.77 -6.14
N LYS A 58 -0.74 -3.78 -6.95
CA LYS A 58 -1.29 -3.94 -8.30
C LYS A 58 -2.70 -4.52 -8.24
N THR A 59 -3.68 -3.85 -8.85
CA THR A 59 -5.09 -4.27 -8.88
C THR A 59 -5.26 -5.72 -9.32
N THR A 60 -4.54 -6.13 -10.37
CA THR A 60 -4.61 -7.50 -10.90
C THR A 60 -4.12 -8.56 -9.91
N VAL A 61 -3.13 -8.21 -9.06
CA VAL A 61 -2.62 -9.12 -8.03
C VAL A 61 -3.61 -9.22 -6.87
N VAL A 62 -4.20 -8.09 -6.48
CA VAL A 62 -5.24 -8.03 -5.44
C VAL A 62 -6.46 -8.85 -5.85
N SER A 63 -7.01 -8.66 -7.06
CA SER A 63 -8.15 -9.43 -7.56
C SER A 63 -7.86 -10.93 -7.59
N LYS A 64 -6.71 -11.35 -8.13
CA LYS A 64 -6.31 -12.77 -8.11
C LYS A 64 -6.16 -13.33 -6.69
N GLY A 65 -5.68 -12.51 -5.74
CA GLY A 65 -5.60 -12.87 -4.33
C GLY A 65 -6.98 -13.12 -3.70
N ILE A 66 -7.94 -12.23 -3.98
CA ILE A 66 -9.34 -12.36 -3.54
C ILE A 66 -9.95 -13.65 -4.09
N ASP A 67 -9.84 -13.90 -5.39
CA ASP A 67 -10.39 -15.10 -6.03
C ASP A 67 -9.78 -16.38 -5.47
N LYS A 68 -8.47 -16.38 -5.21
CA LYS A 68 -7.78 -17.52 -4.61
C LYS A 68 -8.31 -17.81 -3.20
N ILE A 69 -8.45 -16.80 -2.36
CA ILE A 69 -8.95 -16.97 -0.99
C ILE A 69 -10.40 -17.42 -1.00
N LYS A 70 -11.26 -16.85 -1.85
CA LYS A 70 -12.65 -17.27 -2.01
C LYS A 70 -12.76 -18.76 -2.39
N LYS A 71 -11.95 -19.22 -3.35
CA LYS A 71 -11.91 -20.63 -3.74
C LYS A 71 -11.49 -21.55 -2.60
N VAL A 72 -10.49 -21.15 -1.81
CA VAL A 72 -10.05 -21.92 -0.64
C VAL A 72 -11.12 -21.95 0.42
N LEU A 73 -11.78 -20.83 0.72
CA LEU A 73 -12.85 -20.75 1.72
C LEU A 73 -14.06 -21.61 1.36
N ASN A 74 -14.43 -21.69 0.08
CA ASN A 74 -15.55 -22.51 -0.38
C ASN A 74 -15.29 -24.03 -0.21
N ASN A 75 -14.03 -24.45 -0.24
CA ASN A 75 -13.63 -25.84 -0.11
C ASN A 75 -13.06 -26.18 1.28
N HIS A 76 -13.13 -25.24 2.24
CA HIS A 76 -12.50 -25.41 3.53
C HIS A 76 -13.38 -26.20 4.49
N ASP A 77 -12.90 -27.35 4.93
CA ASP A 77 -13.54 -28.12 6.01
C ASP A 77 -13.26 -27.42 7.36
N THR A 78 -14.28 -27.42 8.23
CA THR A 78 -14.24 -26.78 9.56
C THR A 78 -14.34 -27.80 10.70
N SER A 79 -14.09 -29.07 10.41
CA SER A 79 -14.24 -30.16 11.38
C SER A 79 -13.25 -30.11 12.55
N THR A 80 -12.12 -29.42 12.41
CA THR A 80 -11.11 -29.29 13.47
C THR A 80 -10.96 -27.84 13.94
N PHE A 81 -10.56 -27.67 15.21
CA PHE A 81 -10.28 -26.33 15.79
C PHE A 81 -9.27 -25.53 14.95
N ASN A 82 -8.18 -26.17 14.50
CA ASN A 82 -7.18 -25.53 13.67
C ASN A 82 -7.75 -25.10 12.31
N ALA A 83 -8.61 -25.92 11.70
CA ALA A 83 -9.28 -25.60 10.45
C ALA A 83 -10.21 -24.41 10.61
N TYR A 84 -10.97 -24.35 11.68
CA TYR A 84 -11.83 -23.19 12.01
C TYR A 84 -11.00 -21.91 12.19
N HIS A 85 -9.92 -21.98 12.95
CA HIS A 85 -9.05 -20.79 13.19
C HIS A 85 -8.37 -20.30 11.90
N ASN A 86 -7.93 -21.22 11.04
CA ASN A 86 -7.39 -20.90 9.73
C ASN A 86 -8.44 -20.23 8.83
N LYS A 87 -9.68 -20.75 8.81
CA LYS A 87 -10.80 -20.15 8.07
C LYS A 87 -11.02 -18.71 8.50
N LYS A 88 -11.16 -18.46 9.80
CA LYS A 88 -11.34 -17.12 10.36
C LYS A 88 -10.19 -16.15 9.98
N SER A 89 -8.94 -16.64 10.01
CA SER A 89 -7.79 -15.87 9.57
C SER A 89 -7.83 -15.52 8.08
N MET A 90 -8.34 -16.44 7.23
CA MET A 90 -8.52 -16.19 5.79
C MET A 90 -9.66 -15.20 5.52
N GLU A 91 -10.74 -15.26 6.27
CA GLU A 91 -11.85 -14.30 6.18
C GLU A 91 -11.36 -12.88 6.48
N ILE A 92 -10.61 -12.68 7.56
CA ILE A 92 -10.01 -11.38 7.90
C ILE A 92 -9.08 -10.88 6.78
N LYS A 93 -8.30 -11.77 6.17
CA LYS A 93 -7.43 -11.40 5.03
C LYS A 93 -8.25 -11.03 3.81
N LEU A 94 -9.35 -11.72 3.55
CA LEU A 94 -10.25 -11.43 2.45
C LEU A 94 -10.86 -10.03 2.59
N ASP A 95 -11.37 -9.70 3.77
CA ASP A 95 -11.96 -8.39 4.06
C ASP A 95 -10.94 -7.26 3.84
N LYS A 96 -9.71 -7.44 4.31
CA LYS A 96 -8.62 -6.47 4.07
C LYS A 96 -8.31 -6.28 2.58
N LEU A 97 -8.32 -7.35 1.78
CA LEU A 97 -8.07 -7.27 0.33
C LEU A 97 -9.23 -6.61 -0.41
N ILE A 98 -10.47 -6.85 0.00
CA ILE A 98 -11.65 -6.21 -0.57
C ILE A 98 -11.60 -4.71 -0.28
N SER A 99 -11.38 -4.31 0.96
CA SER A 99 -11.24 -2.89 1.34
C SER A 99 -10.12 -2.20 0.56
N LEU A 100 -8.96 -2.87 0.39
CA LEU A 100 -7.87 -2.33 -0.43
C LEU A 100 -8.27 -2.16 -1.89
N GLN A 101 -9.03 -3.10 -2.46
CA GLN A 101 -9.52 -2.99 -3.83
C GLN A 101 -10.46 -1.79 -4.00
N GLU A 102 -11.38 -1.57 -3.07
CA GLU A 102 -12.29 -0.41 -3.06
C GLU A 102 -11.53 0.92 -3.01
N ILE A 103 -10.49 1.02 -2.19
CA ILE A 103 -9.62 2.20 -2.12
C ILE A 103 -8.93 2.44 -3.47
N ILE A 104 -8.37 1.40 -4.09
CA ILE A 104 -7.71 1.52 -5.41
C ILE A 104 -8.70 1.99 -6.48
N GLU A 105 -9.91 1.46 -6.48
CA GLU A 105 -10.95 1.83 -7.44
C GLU A 105 -11.43 3.27 -7.23
N SER A 106 -11.64 3.69 -5.99
CA SER A 106 -12.00 5.06 -5.65
C SER A 106 -10.94 6.07 -6.09
N GLU A 107 -9.65 5.75 -5.89
CA GLU A 107 -8.54 6.58 -6.35
C GLU A 107 -8.47 6.68 -7.89
N LYS A 108 -8.72 5.58 -8.60
CA LYS A 108 -8.80 5.59 -10.07
C LYS A 108 -9.92 6.49 -10.56
N ASN A 109 -11.11 6.36 -9.98
CA ASN A 109 -12.27 7.16 -10.33
C ASN A 109 -12.01 8.65 -10.10
N ARG A 110 -11.42 9.02 -8.94
CA ARG A 110 -11.01 10.40 -8.67
C ARG A 110 -10.05 10.94 -9.73
N LYS A 111 -9.04 10.15 -10.11
CA LYS A 111 -8.07 10.55 -11.15
C LYS A 111 -8.73 10.72 -12.52
N GLN A 112 -9.69 9.87 -12.86
CA GLN A 112 -10.44 9.99 -14.12
C GLN A 112 -11.28 11.26 -14.14
N ILE A 113 -12.07 11.51 -13.09
CA ILE A 113 -12.89 12.72 -12.96
C ILE A 113 -12.03 13.99 -13.07
N PHE A 114 -10.86 14.00 -12.42
CA PHE A 114 -9.94 15.13 -12.49
C PHE A 114 -9.38 15.35 -13.90
N LYS A 115 -9.04 14.27 -14.62
CA LYS A 115 -8.57 14.34 -16.01
C LYS A 115 -9.66 14.86 -16.94
N THR A 116 -10.90 14.39 -16.78
CA THR A 116 -12.05 14.85 -17.59
C THR A 116 -12.28 16.35 -17.41
N LYS A 117 -12.35 16.81 -16.16
CA LYS A 117 -12.52 18.24 -15.84
C LYS A 117 -11.37 19.10 -16.40
N LYS A 118 -10.13 18.60 -16.34
CA LYS A 118 -8.98 19.33 -16.89
C LYS A 118 -9.06 19.44 -18.41
N ASN A 119 -9.50 18.38 -19.10
CA ASN A 119 -9.65 18.41 -20.56
C ASN A 119 -10.80 19.33 -20.98
N GLU A 120 -11.92 19.34 -20.27
CA GLU A 120 -13.06 20.24 -20.53
C GLU A 120 -12.64 21.71 -20.37
N SER A 121 -11.90 22.05 -19.32
CA SER A 121 -11.41 23.42 -19.12
C SER A 121 -10.41 23.86 -20.20
N SER A 122 -9.59 22.95 -20.70
CA SER A 122 -8.63 23.22 -21.80
C SER A 122 -9.32 23.41 -23.14
N THR A 123 -10.47 22.78 -23.36
CA THR A 123 -11.25 22.91 -24.59
C THR A 123 -12.02 24.23 -24.63
N GLN A 124 -12.52 24.72 -23.49
CA GLN A 124 -13.18 26.00 -23.37
C GLN A 124 -12.24 27.20 -23.56
N SER A 125 -10.99 27.12 -23.12
CA SER A 125 -10.01 28.19 -23.34
C SER A 125 -9.57 28.33 -24.80
N ASN A 126 -9.61 27.27 -25.60
CA ASN A 126 -9.27 27.32 -27.04
C ASN A 126 -10.42 27.80 -27.92
N LEU A 127 -11.65 27.86 -27.45
CA LEU A 127 -12.81 28.39 -28.19
C LEU A 127 -13.00 29.89 -28.00
N GLY A 128 -12.33 30.51 -27.02
CA GLY A 128 -12.46 31.93 -26.73
C GLY A 128 -11.49 32.85 -27.51
N GLU A 129 -10.53 32.31 -28.26
CA GLU A 129 -9.51 33.10 -28.99
C GLU A 129 -9.81 33.29 -30.50
N GLN A 130 -10.94 32.84 -31.02
CA GLN A 130 -11.26 32.98 -32.48
C GLN A 130 -12.21 34.08 -32.85
N ASP A 131 -12.70 34.94 -31.94
CA ASP A 131 -13.68 35.99 -32.24
C ASP A 131 -13.18 37.43 -32.00
N THR A 132 -11.92 37.73 -32.28
CA THR A 132 -11.46 39.16 -32.32
C THR A 132 -10.51 39.39 -33.47
N ASP A 133 -11.03 39.28 -34.71
CA ASP A 133 -10.45 39.95 -35.88
C ASP A 133 -11.57 40.35 -36.85
N HIS A 134 -12.13 41.53 -36.61
CA HIS A 134 -12.78 42.35 -37.63
C HIS A 134 -12.65 43.83 -37.27
#